data_916f3dc74488a2859c2a068474e444b6
#
_entry.id   916f3dc74488a2859c2a068474e444b6
#
_cell.length_a   1.000
_cell.length_b   1.000
_cell.length_c   1.000
_cell.angle_alpha   90.00
_cell.angle_beta   90.00
_cell.angle_gamma   90.00
#
_symmetry.space_group_name_H-M   'P 1'
#
loop_
_entity.id
_entity.type
_entity.pdbx_description
1 polymer ?
#
loop_
_entity_poly.entity_id
_entity_poly.type
_entity_poly.pdbx_seq_one_letter_code
_entity_poly.pdbx_strand_id
1 'polypeptide(L)'
;MNTTRSEGLRQSDRVTFRMPLEASWLDAGGVLRRQLALTMLVSRSGGVLRVEEPFVAGQEVTLRRPLEGEGIKSARARVVAEIDREPEGFLYAVHIVEPRADFWDIEFPAPHRAEEALARLLMECSFCQRREVVYLKELELKSFEARKCVARICKICDAPSIWIEAQPEISPNGAAPARSADEKRILPRRNRTRVKARVLACIRRRGFQEEVAVCEDLSKGGIAFRSRNQYPEGTRVEVAVPFSPGSGAIFVPIRIVFCQALPSAGLFRHGAAYIKPPE
;
A
#
# COMPACT_ATOMS: atom_id res chain seq x y z
N MET A 1 2.78 -1.76 15.60
CA MET A 1 3.93 -0.99 15.06
C MET A 1 5.12 -1.93 15.00
N ASN A 2 5.40 -2.51 13.82
CA ASN A 2 6.58 -3.35 13.62
C ASN A 2 7.63 -2.55 12.86
N THR A 3 8.21 -1.57 13.55
CA THR A 3 9.41 -0.90 13.09
C THR A 3 10.59 -1.77 13.51
N THR A 4 11.13 -2.55 12.60
CA THR A 4 12.38 -3.29 12.84
C THR A 4 13.51 -2.27 12.87
N ARG A 5 13.89 -1.81 14.07
CA ARG A 5 15.04 -0.92 14.28
C ARG A 5 16.35 -1.63 13.93
N SER A 6 17.17 -0.93 13.27
CA SER A 6 18.56 -1.04 12.77
C SER A 6 19.45 -2.28 13.00
N GLU A 7 19.19 -3.20 13.86
CA GLU A 7 20.14 -4.28 14.18
C GLU A 7 20.20 -5.45 13.18
N GLY A 8 19.28 -5.53 12.22
CA GLY A 8 19.23 -6.58 11.20
C GLY A 8 19.27 -6.08 9.76
N LEU A 9 19.47 -4.79 9.52
CA LEU A 9 19.33 -4.16 8.21
C LEU A 9 20.38 -4.58 7.17
N ARG A 10 21.50 -5.11 7.58
CA ARG A 10 22.66 -5.34 6.69
C ARG A 10 22.52 -6.51 5.71
N GLN A 11 21.61 -7.47 5.92
CA GLN A 11 21.57 -8.68 5.08
C GLN A 11 20.18 -9.15 4.64
N SER A 12 19.08 -8.58 5.09
CA SER A 12 17.76 -9.11 4.82
C SER A 12 16.78 -8.04 4.37
N ASP A 13 16.20 -8.19 3.20
CA ASP A 13 15.10 -7.39 2.68
C ASP A 13 13.71 -7.88 3.17
N ARG A 14 13.66 -8.60 4.29
CA ARG A 14 12.44 -9.16 4.86
C ARG A 14 11.53 -8.07 5.40
N VAL A 15 10.25 -8.15 5.06
CA VAL A 15 9.20 -7.28 5.57
C VAL A 15 8.04 -8.11 6.10
N THR A 16 7.35 -7.62 7.12
CA THR A 16 6.12 -8.23 7.60
C THR A 16 5.04 -8.04 6.55
N PHE A 17 4.48 -9.14 6.08
CA PHE A 17 3.38 -9.14 5.15
C PHE A 17 2.52 -10.38 5.36
N ARG A 18 1.25 -10.20 5.67
CA ARG A 18 0.31 -11.28 5.94
C ARG A 18 -0.63 -11.44 4.75
N MET A 19 -0.42 -12.51 4.00
CA MET A 19 -1.21 -12.84 2.83
C MET A 19 -1.58 -14.31 2.88
N PRO A 20 -2.87 -14.68 2.76
CA PRO A 20 -3.29 -16.07 2.65
C PRO A 20 -2.85 -16.64 1.30
N LEU A 21 -2.42 -17.89 1.30
CA LEU A 21 -2.08 -18.66 0.12
C LEU A 21 -2.34 -20.15 0.34
N GLU A 22 -2.39 -20.92 -0.73
CA GLU A 22 -2.44 -22.38 -0.70
C GLU A 22 -1.02 -22.93 -0.83
N ALA A 23 -0.64 -23.85 0.05
CA ALA A 23 0.56 -24.67 -0.09
C ALA A 23 0.16 -26.08 -0.47
N SER A 24 0.78 -26.66 -1.50
CA SER A 24 0.56 -28.03 -1.94
C SER A 24 1.85 -28.78 -2.15
N TRP A 25 1.85 -30.09 -1.82
CA TRP A 25 3.01 -30.97 -1.93
C TRP A 25 2.58 -32.43 -2.14
N LEU A 26 3.52 -33.27 -2.56
CA LEU A 26 3.33 -34.72 -2.57
C LEU A 26 3.85 -35.28 -1.24
N ASP A 27 3.03 -36.07 -0.56
CA ASP A 27 3.48 -36.81 0.63
C ASP A 27 4.35 -38.01 0.26
N ALA A 28 4.85 -38.75 1.26
CA ALA A 28 5.71 -39.90 1.05
C ALA A 28 5.04 -41.04 0.22
N GLY A 29 3.72 -41.08 0.23
CA GLY A 29 2.92 -42.01 -0.60
C GLY A 29 2.60 -41.51 -2.00
N GLY A 30 3.09 -40.33 -2.40
CA GLY A 30 2.80 -39.69 -3.67
C GLY A 30 1.41 -39.06 -3.76
N VAL A 31 0.71 -38.91 -2.64
CA VAL A 31 -0.62 -38.29 -2.60
C VAL A 31 -0.46 -36.77 -2.50
N LEU A 32 -1.19 -36.06 -3.35
CA LEU A 32 -1.19 -34.60 -3.32
C LEU A 32 -1.93 -34.08 -2.06
N ARG A 33 -1.18 -33.40 -1.20
CA ARG A 33 -1.69 -32.71 -0.02
C ARG A 33 -1.81 -31.22 -0.30
N ARG A 34 -2.75 -30.55 0.38
CA ARG A 34 -2.97 -29.12 0.30
C ARG A 34 -3.39 -28.57 1.65
N GLN A 35 -2.91 -27.41 1.99
CA GLN A 35 -3.38 -26.65 3.16
C GLN A 35 -3.31 -25.15 2.90
N LEU A 36 -4.06 -24.40 3.70
CA LEU A 36 -3.90 -22.95 3.75
C LEU A 36 -2.63 -22.60 4.50
N ALA A 37 -1.96 -21.57 4.04
CA ALA A 37 -0.80 -20.99 4.68
C ALA A 37 -0.97 -19.46 4.76
N LEU A 38 -0.39 -18.85 5.78
CA LEU A 38 -0.35 -17.41 5.93
C LEU A 38 1.09 -16.94 5.93
N THR A 39 1.43 -15.99 5.07
CA THR A 39 2.76 -15.37 5.15
C THR A 39 2.87 -14.53 6.41
N MET A 40 3.99 -14.60 7.10
CA MET A 40 4.34 -13.76 8.26
C MET A 40 5.38 -12.72 7.90
N LEU A 41 6.40 -13.16 7.15
CA LEU A 41 7.46 -12.33 6.60
C LEU A 41 7.66 -12.73 5.14
N VAL A 42 7.99 -11.78 4.29
CA VAL A 42 8.38 -12.04 2.91
C VAL A 42 9.68 -11.33 2.58
N SER A 43 10.43 -11.89 1.65
CA SER A 43 11.65 -11.32 1.09
C SER A 43 11.71 -11.63 -0.41
N ARG A 44 12.69 -11.06 -1.10
CA ARG A 44 12.94 -11.35 -2.51
C ARG A 44 13.06 -12.83 -2.83
N SER A 45 13.69 -13.61 -1.95
CA SER A 45 14.02 -15.01 -2.17
C SER A 45 13.14 -16.02 -1.44
N GLY A 46 12.13 -15.57 -0.68
CA GLY A 46 11.31 -16.49 0.10
C GLY A 46 10.51 -15.80 1.18
N GLY A 47 10.18 -16.53 2.24
CA GLY A 47 9.40 -15.99 3.34
C GLY A 47 9.33 -16.91 4.55
N VAL A 48 8.53 -16.49 5.51
CA VAL A 48 8.10 -17.30 6.66
C VAL A 48 6.60 -17.54 6.51
N LEU A 49 6.19 -18.78 6.53
CA LEU A 49 4.82 -19.21 6.43
C LEU A 49 4.35 -19.78 7.75
N ARG A 50 3.14 -19.47 8.15
CA ARG A 50 2.39 -20.18 9.19
C ARG A 50 1.48 -21.19 8.51
N VAL A 51 1.52 -22.43 8.98
CA VAL A 51 0.76 -23.57 8.46
C VAL A 51 0.19 -24.39 9.60
N GLU A 52 -0.90 -25.12 9.36
CA GLU A 52 -1.54 -25.98 10.36
C GLU A 52 -0.86 -27.35 10.44
N GLU A 53 -0.56 -27.97 9.28
CA GLU A 53 0.14 -29.25 9.21
C GLU A 53 1.64 -29.05 9.06
N PRO A 54 2.46 -29.84 9.79
CA PRO A 54 3.90 -29.66 9.74
C PRO A 54 4.49 -30.06 8.39
N PHE A 55 5.48 -29.31 7.95
CA PHE A 55 6.35 -29.65 6.82
C PHE A 55 7.60 -30.37 7.26
N VAL A 56 8.27 -31.02 6.31
CA VAL A 56 9.59 -31.62 6.51
C VAL A 56 10.65 -30.69 5.90
N ALA A 57 11.76 -30.47 6.61
CA ALA A 57 12.87 -29.68 6.08
C ALA A 57 13.40 -30.31 4.77
N GLY A 58 13.66 -29.47 3.77
CA GLY A 58 14.04 -29.88 2.43
C GLY A 58 12.88 -30.23 1.50
N GLN A 59 11.66 -30.35 2.01
CA GLN A 59 10.46 -30.65 1.23
C GLN A 59 10.19 -29.56 0.19
N GLU A 60 9.81 -29.97 -1.02
CA GLU A 60 9.35 -29.05 -2.06
C GLU A 60 7.84 -28.86 -1.92
N VAL A 61 7.42 -27.59 -1.99
CA VAL A 61 6.03 -27.18 -1.93
C VAL A 61 5.72 -26.23 -3.08
N THR A 62 4.52 -26.31 -3.61
CA THR A 62 4.00 -25.30 -4.56
C THR A 62 3.12 -24.32 -3.80
N LEU A 63 3.51 -23.08 -3.81
CA LEU A 63 2.74 -21.96 -3.25
C LEU A 63 1.84 -21.38 -4.33
N ARG A 64 0.57 -21.18 -4.02
CA ARG A 64 -0.43 -20.59 -4.92
C ARG A 64 -1.17 -19.48 -4.23
N ARG A 65 -1.34 -18.37 -4.91
CA ARG A 65 -2.17 -17.26 -4.44
C ARG A 65 -3.14 -16.80 -5.52
N PRO A 66 -4.38 -16.43 -5.16
CA PRO A 66 -5.29 -15.81 -6.10
C PRO A 66 -4.78 -14.42 -6.50
N LEU A 67 -5.06 -14.01 -7.72
CA LEU A 67 -4.91 -12.63 -8.17
C LEU A 67 -6.26 -11.92 -8.10
N GLU A 68 -6.24 -10.60 -8.03
CA GLU A 68 -7.43 -9.80 -8.27
C GLU A 68 -7.87 -10.01 -9.73
N GLY A 69 -9.00 -10.68 -9.93
CA GLY A 69 -9.49 -11.14 -11.24
C GLY A 69 -9.34 -12.66 -11.42
N GLU A 70 -9.49 -13.14 -12.67
CA GLU A 70 -9.34 -14.57 -12.98
C GLU A 70 -7.86 -14.92 -13.17
N GLY A 71 -7.15 -15.28 -12.10
CA GLY A 71 -5.77 -15.74 -12.22
C GLY A 71 -5.21 -16.31 -10.92
N ILE A 72 -4.20 -17.17 -11.04
CA ILE A 72 -3.47 -17.74 -9.92
C ILE A 72 -1.98 -17.56 -10.19
N LYS A 73 -1.26 -16.91 -9.28
CA LYS A 73 0.20 -16.98 -9.28
C LYS A 73 0.66 -18.19 -8.50
N SER A 74 1.64 -18.88 -9.04
CA SER A 74 2.25 -20.04 -8.40
C SER A 74 3.77 -19.91 -8.40
N ALA A 75 4.42 -20.42 -7.34
CA ALA A 75 5.86 -20.54 -7.23
C ALA A 75 6.23 -21.85 -6.55
N ARG A 76 7.32 -22.49 -7.01
CA ARG A 76 7.94 -23.61 -6.28
C ARG A 76 8.82 -23.06 -5.18
N ALA A 77 8.67 -23.61 -3.99
CA ALA A 77 9.47 -23.26 -2.84
C ALA A 77 9.99 -24.53 -2.16
N ARG A 78 11.11 -24.37 -1.44
CA ARG A 78 11.68 -25.43 -0.60
C ARG A 78 11.58 -25.01 0.85
N VAL A 79 11.09 -25.89 1.70
CA VAL A 79 11.06 -25.70 3.14
C VAL A 79 12.50 -25.75 3.66
N VAL A 80 12.95 -24.69 4.31
CA VAL A 80 14.32 -24.58 4.83
C VAL A 80 14.41 -25.16 6.23
N ALA A 81 13.58 -24.66 7.15
CA ALA A 81 13.56 -25.07 8.53
C ALA A 81 12.25 -24.65 9.22
N GLU A 82 11.88 -25.38 10.27
CA GLU A 82 10.93 -24.90 11.28
C GLU A 82 11.63 -23.78 12.09
N ILE A 83 10.98 -22.63 12.20
CA ILE A 83 11.51 -21.48 12.95
C ILE A 83 10.94 -21.46 14.36
N ASP A 84 9.63 -21.70 14.47
CA ASP A 84 8.91 -21.65 15.72
C ASP A 84 7.62 -22.44 15.63
N ARG A 85 6.99 -22.64 16.78
CA ARG A 85 5.71 -23.33 16.91
C ARG A 85 4.80 -22.49 17.80
N GLU A 86 3.74 -21.97 17.21
CA GLU A 86 2.71 -21.19 17.88
C GLU A 86 1.47 -22.03 18.18
N PRO A 87 0.57 -21.61 19.10
CA PRO A 87 -0.70 -22.29 19.30
C PRO A 87 -1.56 -22.41 18.04
N GLU A 88 -1.36 -21.49 17.10
CA GLU A 88 -2.11 -21.36 15.84
C GLU A 88 -1.45 -22.09 14.66
N GLY A 89 -0.36 -22.83 14.90
CA GLY A 89 0.34 -23.60 13.87
C GLY A 89 1.88 -23.49 13.91
N PHE A 90 2.48 -23.98 12.86
CA PHE A 90 3.95 -24.07 12.71
C PHE A 90 4.47 -22.94 11.84
N LEU A 91 5.60 -22.36 12.19
CA LEU A 91 6.29 -21.34 11.40
C LEU A 91 7.48 -21.96 10.64
N TYR A 92 7.41 -21.92 9.32
CA TYR A 92 8.47 -22.44 8.46
C TYR A 92 9.11 -21.35 7.61
N ALA A 93 10.45 -21.35 7.57
CA ALA A 93 11.18 -20.63 6.54
C ALA A 93 11.07 -21.40 5.22
N VAL A 94 10.73 -20.68 4.15
CA VAL A 94 10.72 -21.23 2.79
C VAL A 94 11.58 -20.39 1.85
N HIS A 95 12.25 -21.04 0.91
CA HIS A 95 13.01 -20.43 -0.15
C HIS A 95 12.35 -20.71 -1.50
N ILE A 96 12.09 -19.67 -2.28
CA ILE A 96 11.53 -19.81 -3.64
C ILE A 96 12.64 -20.30 -4.56
N VAL A 97 12.47 -21.50 -5.11
CA VAL A 97 13.48 -22.19 -5.93
C VAL A 97 13.64 -21.51 -7.30
N GLU A 98 12.53 -21.07 -7.88
CA GLU A 98 12.54 -20.27 -9.11
C GLU A 98 12.13 -18.85 -8.75
N PRO A 99 13.08 -17.92 -8.60
CA PRO A 99 12.74 -16.55 -8.19
C PRO A 99 11.95 -15.87 -9.30
N ARG A 100 10.64 -15.95 -9.20
CA ARG A 100 9.76 -15.04 -9.91
C ARG A 100 9.75 -13.76 -9.11
N ALA A 101 10.45 -12.75 -9.60
CA ALA A 101 10.62 -11.44 -8.95
C ALA A 101 9.30 -10.78 -8.55
N ASP A 102 8.19 -11.27 -9.06
CA ASP A 102 6.85 -10.72 -8.90
C ASP A 102 5.87 -11.62 -8.12
N PHE A 103 6.32 -12.77 -7.55
CA PHE A 103 5.40 -13.68 -6.85
C PHE A 103 4.63 -12.99 -5.73
N TRP A 104 5.29 -12.12 -4.97
CA TRP A 104 4.66 -11.38 -3.88
C TRP A 104 3.91 -10.11 -4.31
N ASP A 105 4.05 -9.66 -5.57
CA ASP A 105 3.65 -8.33 -6.06
C ASP A 105 4.25 -7.18 -5.24
N ILE A 106 5.48 -7.41 -4.75
CA ILE A 106 6.24 -6.45 -3.98
C ILE A 106 7.54 -6.14 -4.72
N GLU A 107 7.82 -4.87 -4.95
CA GLU A 107 9.13 -4.43 -5.43
C GLU A 107 10.12 -4.35 -4.27
N PHE A 108 11.20 -5.11 -4.37
CA PHE A 108 12.31 -5.06 -3.44
C PHE A 108 13.43 -4.20 -4.04
N PRO A 109 13.82 -3.09 -3.40
CA PRO A 109 14.89 -2.22 -3.90
C PRO A 109 16.25 -2.90 -3.82
N ALA A 110 17.19 -2.42 -4.63
CA ALA A 110 18.55 -2.96 -4.65
C ALA A 110 19.22 -2.90 -3.26
N PRO A 111 19.99 -3.92 -2.86
CA PRO A 111 20.54 -4.05 -1.51
C PRO A 111 21.40 -2.86 -1.04
N HIS A 112 22.14 -2.21 -1.97
CA HIS A 112 23.02 -1.07 -1.65
C HIS A 112 22.28 0.17 -1.10
N ARG A 113 20.97 0.25 -1.26
CA ARG A 113 20.17 1.36 -0.70
C ARG A 113 19.84 1.20 0.79
N ALA A 114 20.14 0.03 1.36
CA ALA A 114 19.85 -0.26 2.75
C ALA A 114 20.82 0.40 3.75
N GLU A 115 22.02 0.80 3.31
CA GLU A 115 23.10 1.26 4.20
C GLU A 115 22.79 2.56 4.95
N GLU A 116 22.01 3.45 4.34
CA GLU A 116 21.63 4.74 4.93
C GLU A 116 20.21 4.73 5.53
N ALA A 117 19.55 3.58 5.54
CA ALA A 117 18.17 3.48 5.98
C ALA A 117 18.07 3.37 7.51
N LEU A 118 17.23 4.19 8.10
CA LEU A 118 16.89 4.11 9.53
C LEU A 118 15.70 3.19 9.79
N ALA A 119 14.83 3.01 8.80
CA ALA A 119 13.70 2.09 8.86
C ALA A 119 13.41 1.51 7.49
N ARG A 120 12.76 0.35 7.50
CA ARG A 120 12.30 -0.36 6.32
C ARG A 120 10.81 -0.70 6.49
N LEU A 121 10.00 -0.27 5.55
CA LEU A 121 8.57 -0.49 5.57
C LEU A 121 8.08 -1.02 4.22
N LEU A 122 7.07 -1.88 4.26
CA LEU A 122 6.28 -2.20 3.09
C LEU A 122 5.25 -1.09 2.88
N MET A 123 5.38 -0.38 1.79
CA MET A 123 4.53 0.76 1.46
C MET A 123 3.72 0.48 0.19
N GLU A 124 2.55 1.06 0.12
CA GLU A 124 1.65 0.95 -1.01
C GLU A 124 1.34 2.32 -1.60
N CYS A 125 1.41 2.42 -2.93
CA CYS A 125 1.02 3.64 -3.65
C CYS A 125 -0.49 3.81 -3.60
N SER A 126 -0.97 4.93 -3.11
CA SER A 126 -2.40 5.23 -2.98
C SER A 126 -3.18 5.33 -4.30
N PHE A 127 -2.49 5.37 -5.45
CA PHE A 127 -3.13 5.45 -6.77
C PHE A 127 -3.20 4.11 -7.49
N CYS A 128 -2.07 3.44 -7.65
CA CYS A 128 -1.99 2.20 -8.42
C CYS A 128 -1.88 0.95 -7.55
N GLN A 129 -1.87 1.12 -6.23
CA GLN A 129 -1.80 0.04 -5.23
C GLN A 129 -0.53 -0.83 -5.34
N ARG A 130 0.46 -0.37 -6.11
CA ARG A 130 1.75 -1.04 -6.18
C ARG A 130 2.43 -1.02 -4.81
N ARG A 131 2.95 -2.16 -4.43
CA ARG A 131 3.70 -2.35 -3.18
C ARG A 131 5.19 -2.31 -3.45
N GLU A 132 5.91 -1.59 -2.60
CA GLU A 132 7.37 -1.48 -2.64
C GLU A 132 7.92 -1.50 -1.22
N VAL A 133 9.03 -2.21 -1.02
CA VAL A 133 9.81 -2.08 0.22
C VAL A 133 10.57 -0.77 0.16
N VAL A 134 10.25 0.14 1.06
CA VAL A 134 10.83 1.48 1.11
C VAL A 134 11.81 1.57 2.26
N TYR A 135 13.02 2.02 1.96
CA TYR A 135 14.03 2.39 2.95
C TYR A 135 13.87 3.86 3.29
N LEU A 136 13.47 4.15 4.53
CA LEU A 136 13.22 5.52 4.99
C LEU A 136 14.50 6.12 5.59
N LYS A 137 14.87 7.29 5.10
CA LYS A 137 15.87 8.16 5.71
C LYS A 137 15.24 8.98 6.85
N GLU A 138 16.05 9.70 7.61
CA GLU A 138 15.62 10.43 8.81
C GLU A 138 14.39 11.35 8.58
N LEU A 139 14.40 12.15 7.53
CA LEU A 139 13.30 13.06 7.20
C LEU A 139 12.02 12.33 6.80
N GLU A 140 12.16 11.26 6.00
CA GLU A 140 11.03 10.43 5.58
C GLU A 140 10.44 9.67 6.78
N LEU A 141 11.31 9.17 7.69
CA LEU A 141 10.87 8.47 8.90
C LEU A 141 10.11 9.42 9.83
N LYS A 142 10.63 10.62 10.09
CA LYS A 142 9.92 11.66 10.87
C LYS A 142 8.56 12.00 10.24
N SER A 143 8.51 12.15 8.91
CA SER A 143 7.26 12.39 8.18
C SER A 143 6.28 11.22 8.35
N PHE A 144 6.78 9.98 8.24
CA PHE A 144 5.97 8.80 8.42
C PHE A 144 5.46 8.64 9.87
N GLU A 145 6.28 8.89 10.86
CA GLU A 145 5.87 8.84 12.26
C GLU A 145 4.74 9.83 12.57
N ALA A 146 4.85 11.05 12.03
CA ALA A 146 3.87 12.10 12.21
C ALA A 146 2.56 11.89 11.43
N ARG A 147 2.65 11.37 10.19
CA ARG A 147 1.53 11.38 9.23
C ARG A 147 1.12 10.00 8.73
N LYS A 148 1.85 8.95 9.08
CA LYS A 148 1.67 7.56 8.62
C LYS A 148 1.68 7.41 7.09
N CYS A 149 2.34 8.34 6.39
CA CYS A 149 2.52 8.32 4.95
C CYS A 149 3.80 9.05 4.54
N VAL A 150 4.24 8.78 3.31
CA VAL A 150 5.39 9.44 2.68
C VAL A 150 5.00 9.87 1.28
N ALA A 151 5.39 11.08 0.88
CA ALA A 151 5.22 11.56 -0.49
C ALA A 151 6.44 11.14 -1.34
N ARG A 152 6.21 10.41 -2.43
CA ARG A 152 7.25 9.91 -3.33
C ARG A 152 6.76 9.87 -4.77
N ILE A 153 7.69 9.85 -5.72
CA ILE A 153 7.36 9.60 -7.13
C ILE A 153 7.11 8.10 -7.31
N CYS A 154 5.92 7.74 -7.78
CA CYS A 154 5.60 6.37 -8.15
C CYS A 154 6.04 6.12 -9.59
N LYS A 155 6.86 5.11 -9.82
CA LYS A 155 7.38 4.76 -11.15
C LYS A 155 6.30 4.29 -12.13
N ILE A 156 5.22 3.66 -11.61
CA ILE A 156 4.11 3.20 -12.46
C ILE A 156 3.17 4.35 -12.80
N CYS A 157 2.89 5.24 -11.82
CA CYS A 157 2.04 6.41 -12.06
C CYS A 157 2.78 7.52 -12.81
N ASP A 158 4.12 7.46 -12.83
CA ASP A 158 5.04 8.50 -13.31
C ASP A 158 4.69 9.89 -12.74
N ALA A 159 4.33 9.92 -11.45
CA ALA A 159 3.85 11.13 -10.79
C ALA A 159 4.08 11.06 -9.27
N PRO A 160 4.14 12.22 -8.58
CA PRO A 160 4.07 12.29 -7.14
C PRO A 160 2.83 11.57 -6.61
N SER A 161 3.01 10.76 -5.60
CA SER A 161 1.94 10.00 -4.96
C SER A 161 2.19 9.88 -3.46
N ILE A 162 1.12 9.65 -2.71
CA ILE A 162 1.20 9.34 -1.29
C ILE A 162 1.36 7.82 -1.17
N TRP A 163 2.35 7.44 -0.37
CA TRP A 163 2.61 6.06 -0.02
C TRP A 163 2.23 5.85 1.44
N ILE A 164 1.41 4.87 1.68
CA ILE A 164 0.94 4.46 3.00
C ILE A 164 1.54 3.09 3.34
N GLU A 165 1.60 2.75 4.61
CA GLU A 165 1.98 1.40 5.02
C GLU A 165 0.96 0.40 4.45
N ALA A 166 1.46 -0.62 3.74
CA ALA A 166 0.60 -1.64 3.18
C ALA A 166 -0.09 -2.40 4.32
N GLN A 167 -1.41 -2.45 4.25
CA GLN A 167 -2.22 -3.20 5.21
C GLN A 167 -2.00 -4.70 4.96
N PRO A 168 -1.88 -5.53 6.00
CA PRO A 168 -1.94 -6.97 5.83
C PRO A 168 -3.31 -7.35 5.24
N GLU A 169 -3.31 -8.10 4.16
CA GLU A 169 -4.55 -8.64 3.57
C GLU A 169 -5.11 -9.74 4.50
N ILE A 170 -5.77 -9.34 5.57
CA ILE A 170 -6.57 -10.26 6.37
C ILE A 170 -8.00 -10.18 5.85
N SER A 171 -8.31 -10.97 4.85
CA SER A 171 -9.70 -11.37 4.62
C SER A 171 -9.84 -12.81 5.12
N PRO A 172 -10.41 -13.04 6.31
CA PRO A 172 -10.66 -14.40 6.82
C PRO A 172 -11.77 -15.10 6.03
N ASN A 173 -12.53 -14.40 5.23
CA ASN A 173 -13.52 -14.95 4.32
C ASN A 173 -13.25 -14.39 2.95
N GLY A 174 -12.93 -15.25 1.98
CA GLY A 174 -12.62 -14.93 0.58
C GLY A 174 -13.69 -14.16 -0.23
N ALA A 175 -14.36 -13.22 0.41
CA ALA A 175 -15.14 -12.20 -0.23
C ALA A 175 -14.21 -11.01 -0.48
N ALA A 176 -13.69 -10.92 -1.70
CA ALA A 176 -13.25 -9.64 -2.23
C ALA A 176 -14.35 -8.61 -1.92
N PRO A 177 -14.00 -7.39 -1.42
CA PRO A 177 -14.99 -6.35 -1.28
C PRO A 177 -15.64 -6.19 -2.65
N ALA A 178 -16.92 -6.55 -2.73
CA ALA A 178 -17.71 -6.38 -3.93
C ALA A 178 -17.51 -4.93 -4.36
N ARG A 179 -16.91 -4.71 -5.53
CA ARG A 179 -16.96 -3.43 -6.20
C ARG A 179 -18.44 -3.11 -6.31
N SER A 180 -18.92 -2.17 -5.52
CA SER A 180 -20.24 -1.63 -5.70
C SER A 180 -20.31 -1.19 -7.16
N ALA A 181 -21.15 -1.90 -7.92
CA ALA A 181 -21.45 -1.54 -9.28
C ALA A 181 -21.78 -0.05 -9.27
N ASP A 182 -21.02 0.72 -10.05
CA ASP A 182 -21.30 2.13 -10.28
C ASP A 182 -22.76 2.25 -10.65
N GLU A 183 -23.60 2.63 -9.68
CA GLU A 183 -24.84 3.27 -10.01
C GLU A 183 -24.46 4.45 -10.90
N LYS A 184 -24.81 4.36 -12.17
CA LYS A 184 -24.72 5.45 -13.13
C LYS A 184 -25.57 6.61 -12.62
N ARG A 185 -25.04 7.35 -11.66
CA ARG A 185 -25.55 8.68 -11.36
C ARG A 185 -25.38 9.49 -12.64
N ILE A 186 -26.48 9.86 -13.23
CA ILE A 186 -26.53 10.85 -14.31
C ILE A 186 -25.99 12.14 -13.71
N LEU A 187 -24.68 12.34 -13.86
CA LEU A 187 -24.04 13.56 -13.42
C LEU A 187 -24.48 14.69 -14.33
N PRO A 188 -24.92 15.84 -13.78
CA PRO A 188 -25.27 17.00 -14.59
C PRO A 188 -24.08 17.37 -15.49
N ARG A 189 -24.38 17.74 -16.74
CA ARG A 189 -23.37 18.12 -17.75
C ARG A 189 -22.43 19.17 -17.17
N ARG A 190 -21.15 18.78 -17.04
CA ARG A 190 -20.11 19.64 -16.46
C ARG A 190 -19.78 20.76 -17.43
N ASN A 191 -20.02 22.02 -17.02
CA ASN A 191 -19.76 23.21 -17.84
C ASN A 191 -18.29 23.67 -17.90
N ARG A 192 -17.35 22.94 -17.31
CA ARG A 192 -15.94 23.38 -17.23
C ARG A 192 -14.98 22.23 -17.51
N THR A 193 -13.99 22.52 -18.34
CA THR A 193 -12.89 21.60 -18.66
C THR A 193 -12.05 21.36 -17.40
N ARG A 194 -11.74 20.10 -17.11
CA ARG A 194 -10.83 19.69 -16.05
C ARG A 194 -9.55 19.17 -16.67
N VAL A 195 -8.42 19.59 -16.12
CA VAL A 195 -7.11 19.08 -16.49
C VAL A 195 -6.69 18.06 -15.46
N LYS A 196 -6.35 16.86 -15.90
CA LYS A 196 -5.73 15.87 -15.01
C LYS A 196 -4.36 16.39 -14.58
N ALA A 197 -4.18 16.57 -13.27
CA ALA A 197 -2.95 17.10 -12.71
C ALA A 197 -2.60 16.27 -11.47
N ARG A 198 -1.63 15.37 -11.62
CA ARG A 198 -1.12 14.59 -10.48
C ARG A 198 0.03 15.36 -9.84
N VAL A 199 -0.32 16.31 -8.99
CA VAL A 199 0.64 17.14 -8.27
C VAL A 199 0.34 17.12 -6.77
N LEU A 200 1.33 17.44 -5.95
CA LEU A 200 1.11 17.59 -4.53
C LEU A 200 0.26 18.82 -4.26
N ALA A 201 -0.61 18.69 -3.27
CA ALA A 201 -1.38 19.76 -2.68
C ALA A 201 -1.17 19.77 -1.17
N CYS A 202 -1.19 20.92 -0.55
CA CYS A 202 -1.20 21.05 0.90
C CYS A 202 -2.59 21.54 1.32
N ILE A 203 -3.22 20.78 2.21
CA ILE A 203 -4.50 21.14 2.79
C ILE A 203 -4.27 21.70 4.18
N ARG A 204 -4.80 22.90 4.42
CA ARG A 204 -4.74 23.57 5.72
C ARG A 204 -6.14 23.84 6.25
N ARG A 205 -6.37 23.45 7.49
CA ARG A 205 -7.58 23.77 8.23
C ARG A 205 -7.19 24.43 9.55
N ARG A 206 -7.84 25.51 9.87
CA ARG A 206 -7.56 26.27 11.11
C ARG A 206 -7.68 25.35 12.34
N GLY A 207 -6.64 25.33 13.18
CA GLY A 207 -6.59 24.49 14.37
C GLY A 207 -6.18 23.02 14.13
N PHE A 208 -5.84 22.65 12.89
CA PHE A 208 -5.38 21.31 12.54
C PHE A 208 -4.00 21.37 11.87
N GLN A 209 -3.29 20.24 11.93
CA GLN A 209 -2.01 20.11 11.25
C GLN A 209 -2.22 20.14 9.72
N GLU A 210 -1.29 20.75 9.00
CA GLU A 210 -1.29 20.74 7.54
C GLU A 210 -1.13 19.31 7.01
N GLU A 211 -1.87 18.98 5.97
CA GLU A 211 -1.83 17.68 5.32
C GLU A 211 -1.34 17.80 3.88
N VAL A 212 -0.36 16.98 3.52
CA VAL A 212 0.03 16.81 2.12
C VAL A 212 -0.94 15.82 1.47
N ALA A 213 -1.64 16.29 0.46
CA ALA A 213 -2.62 15.56 -0.33
C ALA A 213 -2.13 15.44 -1.78
N VAL A 214 -2.80 14.63 -2.59
CA VAL A 214 -2.52 14.54 -4.03
C VAL A 214 -3.71 15.07 -4.81
N CYS A 215 -3.46 16.12 -5.60
CA CYS A 215 -4.42 16.62 -6.57
C CYS A 215 -4.56 15.63 -7.73
N GLU A 216 -5.79 15.27 -8.11
CA GLU A 216 -6.09 14.41 -9.26
C GLU A 216 -6.46 15.21 -10.49
N ASP A 217 -7.24 16.25 -10.31
CA ASP A 217 -7.64 17.15 -11.39
C ASP A 217 -7.86 18.59 -10.88
N LEU A 218 -7.66 19.54 -11.78
CA LEU A 218 -7.85 20.98 -11.58
C LEU A 218 -8.79 21.55 -12.62
N SER A 219 -9.57 22.54 -12.24
CA SER A 219 -10.38 23.35 -13.15
C SER A 219 -10.46 24.80 -12.64
N LYS A 220 -10.99 25.70 -13.46
CA LYS A 220 -11.27 27.10 -13.03
C LYS A 220 -12.28 27.19 -11.88
N GLY A 221 -12.99 26.09 -11.55
CA GLY A 221 -14.02 26.09 -10.53
C GLY A 221 -13.66 25.32 -9.26
N GLY A 222 -12.58 24.55 -9.27
CA GLY A 222 -12.24 23.72 -8.12
C GLY A 222 -11.21 22.65 -8.42
N ILE A 223 -11.03 21.79 -7.45
CA ILE A 223 -9.98 20.77 -7.41
C ILE A 223 -10.59 19.42 -6.98
N ALA A 224 -10.06 18.31 -7.50
CA ALA A 224 -10.25 17.00 -6.90
C ALA A 224 -8.92 16.50 -6.32
N PHE A 225 -8.98 15.92 -5.12
CA PHE A 225 -7.77 15.45 -4.42
C PHE A 225 -8.05 14.23 -3.55
N ARG A 226 -6.99 13.46 -3.26
CA ARG A 226 -7.00 12.37 -2.28
C ARG A 226 -6.28 12.79 -1.02
N SER A 227 -6.86 12.42 0.11
CA SER A 227 -6.40 12.76 1.45
C SER A 227 -6.62 11.59 2.40
N ARG A 228 -5.87 11.55 3.49
CA ARG A 228 -6.10 10.59 4.58
C ARG A 228 -7.21 11.04 5.52
N ASN A 229 -7.41 12.34 5.63
CA ASN A 229 -8.44 12.89 6.47
C ASN A 229 -9.77 12.96 5.71
N GLN A 230 -10.84 12.58 6.38
CA GLN A 230 -12.18 12.78 5.89
C GLN A 230 -12.58 14.23 6.13
N TYR A 231 -12.84 14.96 5.04
CA TYR A 231 -13.43 16.27 5.07
C TYR A 231 -14.89 16.16 4.62
N PRO A 232 -15.87 16.25 5.53
CA PRO A 232 -17.29 16.20 5.17
C PRO A 232 -17.67 17.29 4.15
N GLU A 233 -18.72 17.04 3.38
CA GLU A 233 -19.29 18.03 2.47
C GLU A 233 -19.66 19.32 3.23
N GLY A 234 -19.43 20.47 2.60
CA GLY A 234 -19.62 21.79 3.21
C GLY A 234 -18.42 22.30 4.02
N THR A 235 -17.45 21.43 4.39
CA THR A 235 -16.26 21.85 5.12
C THR A 235 -15.45 22.87 4.32
N ARG A 236 -15.02 23.95 4.99
CA ARG A 236 -14.10 24.95 4.44
C ARG A 236 -12.69 24.65 4.87
N VAL A 237 -11.79 24.56 3.90
CA VAL A 237 -10.34 24.40 4.09
C VAL A 237 -9.60 25.28 3.11
N GLU A 238 -8.31 25.44 3.29
CA GLU A 238 -7.43 26.12 2.34
C GLU A 238 -6.54 25.10 1.64
N VAL A 239 -6.28 25.33 0.37
CA VAL A 239 -5.42 24.46 -0.44
C VAL A 239 -4.34 25.26 -1.14
N ALA A 240 -3.11 24.77 -1.09
CA ALA A 240 -2.02 25.20 -1.95
C ALA A 240 -1.74 24.12 -3.00
N VAL A 241 -1.82 24.48 -4.28
CA VAL A 241 -1.54 23.58 -5.41
C VAL A 241 -0.99 24.34 -6.61
N PRO A 242 0.11 23.92 -7.23
CA PRO A 242 0.99 22.84 -6.78
C PRO A 242 1.70 23.19 -5.46
N PHE A 243 2.03 22.16 -4.68
CA PHE A 243 2.73 22.33 -3.41
C PHE A 243 4.13 21.72 -3.47
N SER A 244 5.13 22.46 -3.02
CA SER A 244 6.50 21.98 -2.84
C SER A 244 6.92 22.26 -1.39
N PRO A 245 7.31 21.23 -0.63
CA PRO A 245 7.81 21.43 0.74
C PRO A 245 9.00 22.41 0.76
N GLY A 246 8.95 23.38 1.67
CA GLY A 246 10.02 24.38 1.83
C GLY A 246 9.93 25.59 0.90
N SER A 247 9.00 25.64 -0.04
CA SER A 247 8.70 26.82 -0.86
C SER A 247 7.55 27.62 -0.28
N GLY A 248 7.50 28.93 -0.55
CA GLY A 248 6.35 29.76 -0.22
C GLY A 248 5.09 29.24 -0.92
N ALA A 249 4.07 28.86 -0.18
CA ALA A 249 2.84 28.32 -0.70
C ALA A 249 1.70 29.34 -0.64
N ILE A 250 0.98 29.52 -1.75
CA ILE A 250 -0.21 30.36 -1.81
C ILE A 250 -1.42 29.46 -1.52
N PHE A 251 -2.09 29.74 -0.41
CA PHE A 251 -3.28 29.02 -0.01
C PHE A 251 -4.56 29.71 -0.51
N VAL A 252 -5.41 28.94 -1.13
CA VAL A 252 -6.70 29.40 -1.68
C VAL A 252 -7.83 28.71 -0.91
N PRO A 253 -8.86 29.45 -0.45
CA PRO A 253 -9.97 28.87 0.26
C PRO A 253 -10.86 28.05 -0.68
N ILE A 254 -11.21 26.83 -0.22
CA ILE A 254 -12.09 25.89 -0.93
C ILE A 254 -13.18 25.39 0.01
N ARG A 255 -14.29 24.96 -0.59
CA ARG A 255 -15.37 24.26 0.09
C ARG A 255 -15.50 22.85 -0.49
N ILE A 256 -15.51 21.85 0.37
CA ILE A 256 -15.73 20.46 -0.03
C ILE A 256 -17.16 20.30 -0.53
N VAL A 257 -17.32 19.78 -1.73
CA VAL A 257 -18.63 19.54 -2.38
C VAL A 257 -18.93 18.06 -2.59
N PHE A 258 -17.93 17.21 -2.32
CA PHE A 258 -18.03 15.76 -2.49
C PHE A 258 -16.96 15.08 -1.65
N CYS A 259 -17.34 14.01 -0.96
CA CYS A 259 -16.42 13.14 -0.22
C CYS A 259 -16.81 11.67 -0.45
N GLN A 260 -15.85 10.86 -0.85
CA GLN A 260 -16.01 9.42 -1.07
C GLN A 260 -14.88 8.68 -0.38
N ALA A 261 -15.22 7.70 0.44
CA ALA A 261 -14.23 6.78 1.00
C ALA A 261 -13.66 5.87 -0.09
N LEU A 262 -12.35 5.61 0.00
CA LEU A 262 -11.63 4.64 -0.82
C LEU A 262 -11.08 3.55 0.12
N PRO A 263 -11.90 2.55 0.50
CA PRO A 263 -11.57 1.62 1.58
C PRO A 263 -10.29 0.83 1.33
N SER A 264 -10.06 0.40 0.09
CA SER A 264 -8.87 -0.35 -0.33
C SER A 264 -7.55 0.41 -0.11
N ALA A 265 -7.61 1.76 -0.08
CA ALA A 265 -6.43 2.60 0.10
C ALA A 265 -6.39 3.30 1.46
N GLY A 266 -7.40 3.14 2.31
CA GLY A 266 -7.51 3.90 3.58
C GLY A 266 -7.53 5.41 3.38
N LEU A 267 -8.05 5.87 2.25
CA LEU A 267 -8.06 7.26 1.83
C LEU A 267 -9.49 7.75 1.55
N PHE A 268 -9.59 9.06 1.38
CA PHE A 268 -10.81 9.73 0.95
C PHE A 268 -10.54 10.54 -0.31
N ARG A 269 -11.43 10.44 -1.27
CA ARG A 269 -11.44 11.27 -2.46
C ARG A 269 -12.39 12.43 -2.25
N HIS A 270 -11.90 13.63 -2.48
CA HIS A 270 -12.68 14.87 -2.31
C HIS A 270 -12.78 15.62 -3.62
N GLY A 271 -13.96 16.21 -3.86
CA GLY A 271 -14.16 17.28 -4.82
C GLY A 271 -14.41 18.57 -4.06
N ALA A 272 -13.74 19.64 -4.44
CA ALA A 272 -13.90 20.94 -3.78
C ALA A 272 -14.04 22.06 -4.80
N ALA A 273 -14.83 23.07 -4.43
CA ALA A 273 -15.03 24.29 -5.21
C ALA A 273 -14.24 25.44 -4.59
N TYR A 274 -13.61 26.28 -5.41
CA TYR A 274 -12.98 27.51 -4.94
C TYR A 274 -14.05 28.46 -4.39
N ILE A 275 -13.78 29.04 -3.23
CA ILE A 275 -14.62 30.07 -2.65
C ILE A 275 -14.19 31.39 -3.28
N LYS A 276 -15.10 32.01 -4.07
CA LYS A 276 -14.86 33.32 -4.60
C LYS A 276 -14.86 34.34 -3.47
N PRO A 277 -13.95 35.32 -3.45
CA PRO A 277 -14.09 36.46 -2.56
C PRO A 277 -15.43 37.15 -2.84
N PRO A 278 -16.09 37.75 -1.84
CA PRO A 278 -17.23 38.61 -2.08
C PRO A 278 -16.82 39.74 -3.01
N GLU A 279 -17.60 39.99 -4.04
CA GLU A 279 -17.44 41.16 -4.92
C GLU A 279 -17.67 42.45 -4.15
#